data_84f8552f44130ec47058e99fff5c5805
#
_entry.id   84f8552f44130ec47058e99fff5c5805
#
_cell.length_a   1.000
_cell.length_b   1.000
_cell.length_c   1.000
_cell.angle_alpha   90.00
_cell.angle_beta   90.00
_cell.angle_gamma   90.00
#
_symmetry.space_group_name_H-M   'P 1'
#
loop_
_entity.id
_entity.type
_entity.pdbx_description
1 polymer ?
#
loop_
_entity_poly.entity_id
_entity_poly.type
_entity_poly.pdbx_seq_one_letter_code
_entity_poly.pdbx_strand_id
1 'polypeptide(L)' 'MTKNQLRILIENNPQKVVFVKKNGEVRTMYAAYPEFRPYEKDNLLTVWDIVADGWRTINIDTLKSVEPSDLFTEVP' A
#
# COMPACT_ATOMS: atom_id res chain seq x y z
N MET A 1 12.63 1.10 2.29
CA MET A 1 11.73 -0.04 2.60
C MET A 1 11.67 -0.96 1.40
N THR A 2 11.75 -2.26 1.62
CA THR A 2 11.62 -3.24 0.54
C THR A 2 10.15 -3.61 0.34
N LYS A 3 9.85 -4.19 -0.82
CA LYS A 3 8.53 -4.73 -1.11
C LYS A 3 8.07 -5.73 -0.05
N ASN A 4 8.98 -6.62 0.37
CA ASN A 4 8.65 -7.64 1.37
C ASN A 4 8.35 -7.04 2.74
N GLN A 5 9.11 -6.01 3.14
CA GLN A 5 8.85 -5.31 4.39
C GLN A 5 7.48 -4.63 4.38
N LEU A 6 7.12 -3.98 3.28
CA LEU A 6 5.81 -3.33 3.15
C LEU A 6 4.69 -4.38 3.16
N ARG A 7 4.88 -5.49 2.46
CA ARG A 7 3.90 -6.57 2.44
C ARG A 7 3.62 -7.09 3.85
N ILE A 8 4.67 -7.33 4.65
CA ILE A 8 4.53 -7.83 6.01
C ILE A 8 3.77 -6.82 6.89
N LEU A 9 4.09 -5.53 6.77
CA LEU A 9 3.37 -4.50 7.51
C LEU A 9 1.88 -4.50 7.17
N ILE A 10 1.54 -4.58 5.90
CA ILE A 10 0.15 -4.56 5.45
C ILE A 10 -0.59 -5.85 5.86
N GLU A 11 0.10 -6.99 5.83
CA GLU A 11 -0.48 -8.26 6.30
C GLU A 11 -0.88 -8.21 7.77
N ASN A 12 -0.08 -7.52 8.58
CA ASN A 12 -0.34 -7.43 10.02
C ASN A 12 -1.41 -6.39 10.35
N ASN A 13 -1.38 -5.26 9.66
CA ASN A 13 -2.35 -4.17 9.86
C ASN A 13 -2.48 -3.37 8.57
N PRO A 14 -3.67 -2.86 8.26
CA PRO A 14 -3.80 -1.90 7.17
C PRO A 14 -2.88 -0.69 7.38
N GLN A 15 -2.31 -0.19 6.30
CA GLN A 15 -1.35 0.91 6.33
C GLN A 15 -1.85 2.08 5.49
N LYS A 16 -1.60 3.27 5.99
CA LYS A 16 -1.74 4.49 5.19
C LYS A 16 -0.42 4.71 4.46
N VAL A 17 -0.46 4.65 3.15
CA VAL A 17 0.72 4.69 2.29
C VAL A 17 0.66 5.94 1.42
N VAL A 18 1.75 6.68 1.36
CA VAL A 18 1.89 7.84 0.48
C VAL A 18 3.03 7.58 -0.49
N PHE A 19 2.76 7.71 -1.76
CA PHE A 19 3.74 7.47 -2.82
C PHE A 19 3.45 8.35 -4.03
N VAL A 20 4.40 8.40 -4.97
CA VAL A 20 4.23 9.16 -6.21
C VAL A 20 3.86 8.20 -7.33
N LYS A 21 2.78 8.51 -8.01
CA LYS A 21 2.30 7.74 -9.16
C LYS A 21 3.20 7.97 -10.38
N LYS A 22 3.04 7.12 -11.38
CA LYS A 22 3.80 7.19 -12.62
C LYS A 22 3.65 8.55 -13.33
N ASN A 23 2.50 9.19 -13.20
CA ASN A 23 2.24 10.51 -13.78
C ASN A 23 2.74 11.69 -12.93
N GLY A 24 3.44 11.42 -11.83
CA GLY A 24 3.98 12.45 -10.94
C GLY A 24 3.06 12.91 -9.82
N GLU A 25 1.83 12.42 -9.78
CA GLU A 25 0.90 12.79 -8.71
C GLU A 25 1.23 12.05 -7.40
N VAL A 26 1.14 12.77 -6.29
CA VAL A 26 1.24 12.17 -4.95
C VAL A 26 -0.10 11.51 -4.63
N ARG A 27 -0.03 10.25 -4.23
CA ARG A 27 -1.22 9.49 -3.87
C ARG A 27 -1.15 9.01 -2.44
N THR A 28 -2.24 9.20 -1.70
CA THR A 28 -2.47 8.60 -0.39
C THR A 28 -3.42 7.44 -0.55
N MET A 29 -3.04 6.29 -0.02
CA MET A 29 -3.82 5.07 -0.14
C MET A 29 -3.90 4.37 1.21
N TYR A 30 -5.07 3.84 1.53
CA TYR A 30 -5.27 2.98 2.69
C TYR A 30 -5.25 1.55 2.21
N ALA A 31 -4.11 0.89 2.39
CA ALA A 31 -3.81 -0.41 1.80
C ALA A 31 -4.04 -1.55 2.79
N ALA A 32 -4.69 -2.59 2.31
CA ALA A 32 -4.90 -3.84 3.05
C ALA A 32 -4.70 -5.02 2.10
N TYR A 33 -4.63 -6.22 2.64
CA TYR A 33 -4.62 -7.47 1.89
C TYR A 33 -3.64 -7.47 0.70
N PRO A 34 -2.32 -7.50 0.95
CA PRO A 34 -1.38 -7.59 -0.16
C PRO A 34 -1.58 -8.90 -0.91
N GLU A 35 -1.48 -8.85 -2.24
CA GLU A 35 -1.63 -10.01 -3.09
C GLU A 35 -0.30 -10.43 -3.68
N PHE A 36 0.01 -11.71 -3.58
CA PHE A 36 1.19 -12.24 -4.25
C PHE A 36 0.94 -12.39 -5.75
N ARG A 37 1.78 -11.74 -6.55
CA ARG A 37 1.74 -11.83 -8.02
C ARG A 37 3.12 -12.15 -8.53
N PRO A 38 3.38 -13.38 -9.02
CA PRO A 38 4.74 -13.79 -9.41
C PRO A 38 5.32 -13.00 -10.57
N TYR A 39 4.48 -12.37 -11.40
CA TYR A 39 4.92 -11.56 -12.53
C TYR A 39 5.13 -10.09 -12.19
N GLU A 40 4.85 -9.71 -10.97
CA GLU A 40 4.94 -8.33 -10.53
C GLU A 40 6.40 -7.94 -10.36
N LYS A 41 6.76 -6.74 -10.83
CA LYS A 41 8.12 -6.21 -10.63
C LYS A 41 8.42 -6.03 -9.15
N ASP A 42 9.70 -6.10 -8.79
CA ASP A 42 10.14 -6.01 -7.39
C ASP A 42 9.80 -4.67 -6.74
N ASN A 43 9.62 -3.62 -7.53
CA ASN A 43 9.25 -2.30 -7.03
C ASN A 43 7.74 -2.04 -7.00
N LEU A 44 6.93 -3.03 -7.36
CA LEU A 44 5.47 -2.91 -7.39
C LEU A 44 4.84 -3.90 -6.43
N LEU A 45 3.86 -3.44 -5.66
CA LEU A 45 3.11 -4.30 -4.75
C LEU A 45 1.61 -4.07 -4.96
N THR A 46 0.88 -5.12 -5.26
CA THR A 46 -0.56 -5.06 -5.39
C THR A 46 -1.22 -5.24 -4.03
N VAL A 47 -2.13 -4.33 -3.72
CA VAL A 47 -2.85 -4.32 -2.45
C VAL A 47 -4.31 -3.98 -2.69
N TRP A 48 -5.14 -4.24 -1.70
CA TRP A 48 -6.51 -3.78 -1.69
C TRP A 48 -6.56 -2.33 -1.18
N ASP A 49 -7.09 -1.43 -2.01
CA ASP A 49 -7.33 -0.04 -1.61
C ASP A 49 -8.72 0.02 -0.96
N ILE A 50 -8.74 0.24 0.34
CA ILE A 50 -9.97 0.19 1.14
C ILE A 50 -10.96 1.27 0.70
N VAL A 51 -10.46 2.48 0.45
CA VAL A 51 -11.33 3.61 0.08
C VAL A 51 -11.87 3.46 -1.33
N ALA A 52 -11.01 3.07 -2.27
CA ALA A 52 -11.42 2.86 -3.65
C ALA A 52 -12.18 1.56 -3.86
N ASP A 53 -12.13 0.64 -2.89
CA ASP A 53 -12.76 -0.67 -2.94
C ASP A 53 -12.33 -1.48 -4.16
N GLY A 54 -11.01 -1.60 -4.33
CA GLY A 54 -10.43 -2.33 -5.46
C GLY A 54 -8.95 -2.55 -5.33
N TRP A 55 -8.43 -3.39 -6.22
CA TRP A 55 -7.00 -3.68 -6.27
C TRP A 55 -6.24 -2.49 -6.88
N ARG A 56 -5.12 -2.15 -6.28
CA ARG A 56 -4.24 -1.08 -6.73
C ARG A 56 -2.79 -1.50 -6.53
N THR A 57 -1.90 -0.85 -7.27
CA THR A 57 -0.47 -1.14 -7.21
C THR A 57 0.27 0.04 -6.58
N ILE A 58 1.14 -0.25 -5.61
CA ILE A 58 2.01 0.73 -4.96
C ILE A 58 3.39 0.64 -5.61
N ASN A 59 3.97 1.80 -5.93
CA ASN A 59 5.36 1.87 -6.37
C ASN A 59 6.26 2.07 -5.15
N ILE A 60 7.06 1.05 -4.84
CA ILE A 60 7.95 1.07 -3.67
C ILE A 60 9.06 2.12 -3.82
N ASP A 61 9.56 2.33 -5.04
CA ASP A 61 10.64 3.28 -5.30
C ASP A 61 10.25 4.73 -5.02
N THR A 62 8.97 5.05 -5.11
CA THR A 62 8.46 6.40 -4.88
C THR A 62 7.73 6.55 -3.57
N LEU A 63 7.89 5.58 -2.69
CA LEU A 63 7.24 5.59 -1.38
C LEU A 63 7.74 6.75 -0.53
N LYS A 64 6.83 7.56 -0.02
CA LYS A 64 7.14 8.72 0.83
C LYS A 64 6.93 8.43 2.31
N SER A 65 5.85 7.74 2.64
CA SER A 65 5.56 7.39 4.02
C SER A 65 4.67 6.17 4.12
N VAL A 66 4.83 5.46 5.22
CA VAL A 66 3.98 4.31 5.60
C VAL A 66 3.72 4.42 7.08
N GLU A 67 2.46 4.38 7.47
CA GLU A 67 2.07 4.41 8.87
C GLU A 67 0.80 3.57 9.07
N PRO A 68 0.55 3.07 10.28
CA PRO A 68 -0.69 2.35 10.54
C PRO A 68 -1.90 3.17 10.15
N SER A 69 -2.88 2.53 9.53
CA SER A 69 -4.09 3.22 9.08
C SER A 69 -4.93 3.65 10.27
N ASP A 70 -5.38 4.90 10.25
CA ASP A 70 -6.30 5.44 11.23
C ASP A 70 -7.76 5.11 10.95
N LEU A 71 -8.05 4.53 9.78
CA LEU A 71 -9.42 4.13 9.42
C LEU A 71 -10.01 3.07 10.36
N PHE A 72 -9.16 2.31 11.04
CA PHE A 72 -9.56 1.21 11.91
C PHE A 72 -9.34 1.49 13.39
N THR A 73 -8.96 2.70 13.75
CA THR A 73 -8.72 3.05 15.15
C THR A 73 -9.97 3.45 15.88
N GLU A 74 -11.01 3.79 15.16
CA GLU A 74 -12.31 4.15 15.74
C GLU A 74 -13.21 2.92 15.76
N VAL A 75 -12.96 2.08 16.74
CA VAL A 75 -13.88 0.98 17.02
C VAL A 75 -14.86 1.48 18.04
N PRO A 76 -16.13 1.50 17.71
CA PRO A 76 -17.16 1.90 18.67
C PRO A 76 -17.16 1.03 19.91
#